data_abce543faae474d46fb0d11c0b0da73e
#
_entry.id   abce543faae474d46fb0d11c0b0da73e
#
_cell.length_a   1.000
_cell.length_b   1.000
_cell.length_c   1.000
_cell.angle_alpha   90.00
_cell.angle_beta   90.00
_cell.angle_gamma   90.00
#
_symmetry.space_group_name_H-M   'P 1'
#
loop_
_entity.id
_entity.type
_entity.pdbx_description
1 polymer ?
#
loop_
_entity_poly.entity_id
_entity_poly.type
_entity_poly.pdbx_seq_one_letter_code
_entity_poly.pdbx_strand_id
1 'polypeptide(L)'
;EQFRLISTSSLKPKAIACNVKVVMIGPAWLYHILYKFDEDFRKMFKVKADFEVEADRDKAMIDKYAAFIKVRCEEEGLRHFEREAVAKVIEYGSRMTEDQDKLSVKFMYVADVLREADYWAGKDNSEYVRENHVEKALREKVYRSSMIEEKIREYIGKNVIMIDVEGRAAGQVNGLAVLDLGGYMFGKPSRITVTTYMGKSG
;
A
#
# COMPACT_ATOMS: atom_id res chain seq x y z
N GLU A 1 -44.89 19.14 9.90
CA GLU A 1 -44.94 17.67 9.87
C GLU A 1 -43.84 17.11 10.76
N GLN A 2 -44.25 16.56 11.89
CA GLN A 2 -43.36 16.00 12.90
C GLN A 2 -42.97 14.58 12.48
N PHE A 3 -41.70 14.36 12.08
CA PHE A 3 -41.16 13.01 12.05
C PHE A 3 -40.99 12.52 13.51
N ARG A 4 -41.92 11.74 13.98
CA ARG A 4 -41.80 10.94 15.19
C ARG A 4 -40.72 9.87 14.95
N LEU A 5 -39.52 10.12 15.43
CA LEU A 5 -38.54 9.06 15.65
C LEU A 5 -39.13 8.11 16.69
N ILE A 6 -39.58 6.96 16.25
CA ILE A 6 -39.96 5.85 17.12
C ILE A 6 -38.69 5.39 17.81
N SER A 7 -38.48 5.88 19.01
CA SER A 7 -37.48 5.33 19.91
C SER A 7 -37.95 3.96 20.34
N THR A 8 -37.55 2.91 19.63
CA THR A 8 -37.64 1.57 20.17
C THR A 8 -36.68 1.52 21.36
N SER A 9 -37.23 1.64 22.57
CA SER A 9 -36.49 1.31 23.77
C SER A 9 -36.15 -0.18 23.70
N SER A 10 -34.97 -0.48 23.13
CA SER A 10 -34.45 -1.84 23.19
C SER A 10 -34.28 -2.19 24.67
N LEU A 11 -35.01 -3.21 25.10
CA LEU A 11 -34.79 -3.83 26.42
C LEU A 11 -33.31 -4.23 26.47
N LYS A 12 -32.51 -3.45 27.20
CA LYS A 12 -31.10 -3.83 27.43
C LYS A 12 -31.12 -5.04 28.34
N PRO A 13 -30.69 -6.21 27.89
CA PRO A 13 -30.62 -7.38 28.75
C PRO A 13 -29.67 -7.08 29.93
N LYS A 14 -29.93 -7.72 31.07
CA LYS A 14 -29.09 -7.58 32.23
C LYS A 14 -27.67 -8.02 31.89
N ALA A 15 -26.68 -7.17 32.20
CA ALA A 15 -25.29 -7.48 31.94
C ALA A 15 -24.87 -8.77 32.69
N ILE A 16 -24.31 -9.72 31.97
CA ILE A 16 -23.71 -10.93 32.53
C ILE A 16 -22.23 -10.66 32.68
N ALA A 17 -21.70 -10.87 33.90
CA ALA A 17 -20.29 -10.72 34.16
C ALA A 17 -19.49 -11.79 33.40
N CYS A 18 -18.61 -11.38 32.50
CA CYS A 18 -17.71 -12.25 31.76
C CYS A 18 -16.27 -11.96 32.15
N ASN A 19 -15.50 -13.01 32.47
CA ASN A 19 -14.06 -12.91 32.69
C ASN A 19 -13.33 -13.24 31.39
N VAL A 20 -13.28 -12.27 30.48
CA VAL A 20 -12.61 -12.39 29.17
C VAL A 20 -11.56 -11.32 29.01
N LYS A 21 -10.50 -11.63 28.28
CA LYS A 21 -9.53 -10.64 27.79
C LYS A 21 -9.84 -10.31 26.35
N VAL A 22 -9.87 -9.01 26.04
CA VAL A 22 -10.14 -8.52 24.69
C VAL A 22 -8.84 -8.02 24.09
N VAL A 23 -8.51 -8.49 22.89
CA VAL A 23 -7.39 -8.04 22.08
C VAL A 23 -7.97 -7.41 20.81
N MET A 24 -7.63 -6.16 20.54
CA MET A 24 -8.01 -5.48 19.32
C MET A 24 -6.80 -5.37 18.40
N ILE A 25 -6.97 -5.72 17.13
CA ILE A 25 -5.94 -5.62 16.08
C ILE A 25 -6.45 -4.64 15.03
N GLY A 26 -5.64 -3.69 14.68
CA GLY A 26 -6.00 -2.67 13.68
C GLY A 26 -4.82 -1.80 13.27
N PRO A 27 -5.01 -0.90 12.31
CA PRO A 27 -3.97 0.02 11.87
C PRO A 27 -3.64 1.05 12.95
N ALA A 28 -2.37 1.46 13.02
CA ALA A 28 -1.85 2.36 14.05
C ALA A 28 -2.62 3.69 14.13
N TRP A 29 -3.02 4.27 12.98
CA TRP A 29 -3.79 5.52 12.96
C TRP A 29 -5.14 5.40 13.68
N LEU A 30 -5.81 4.25 13.60
CA LEU A 30 -7.10 4.01 14.26
C LEU A 30 -6.94 4.00 15.78
N TYR A 31 -5.85 3.41 16.29
CA TYR A 31 -5.54 3.47 17.70
C TYR A 31 -5.46 4.92 18.20
N HIS A 32 -4.76 5.80 17.47
CA HIS A 32 -4.62 7.20 17.86
C HIS A 32 -5.96 7.96 17.84
N ILE A 33 -6.83 7.66 16.88
CA ILE A 33 -8.18 8.25 16.82
C ILE A 33 -9.00 7.78 18.03
N LEU A 34 -9.09 6.47 18.27
CA LEU A 34 -9.83 5.93 19.40
C LEU A 34 -9.28 6.45 20.74
N TYR A 35 -7.96 6.46 20.89
CA TYR A 35 -7.33 6.98 22.11
C TYR A 35 -7.62 8.46 22.35
N LYS A 36 -7.73 9.28 21.28
CA LYS A 36 -8.01 10.71 21.38
C LYS A 36 -9.48 11.02 21.63
N PHE A 37 -10.39 10.31 20.99
CA PHE A 37 -11.80 10.68 20.95
C PHE A 37 -12.73 9.77 21.76
N ASP A 38 -12.27 8.59 22.20
CA ASP A 38 -13.06 7.65 23.00
C ASP A 38 -12.46 7.47 24.40
N GLU A 39 -13.15 8.02 25.40
CA GLU A 39 -12.71 7.90 26.80
C GLU A 39 -12.80 6.46 27.33
N ASP A 40 -13.79 5.69 26.90
CA ASP A 40 -13.96 4.31 27.35
C ASP A 40 -12.90 3.40 26.76
N PHE A 41 -12.46 3.66 25.52
CA PHE A 41 -11.32 2.99 24.94
C PHE A 41 -10.07 3.14 25.82
N ARG A 42 -9.76 4.36 26.28
CA ARG A 42 -8.62 4.63 27.19
C ARG A 42 -8.73 3.92 28.52
N LYS A 43 -9.96 3.75 29.02
CA LYS A 43 -10.21 3.05 30.28
C LYS A 43 -10.03 1.54 30.16
N MET A 44 -10.45 0.97 29.04
CA MET A 44 -10.46 -0.49 28.83
C MET A 44 -9.14 -1.00 28.26
N PHE A 45 -8.53 -0.31 27.30
CA PHE A 45 -7.32 -0.75 26.61
C PHE A 45 -6.08 -0.04 27.13
N LYS A 46 -5.40 -0.66 28.10
CA LYS A 46 -4.23 -0.07 28.78
C LYS A 46 -2.89 -0.44 28.15
N VAL A 47 -2.86 -1.50 27.37
CA VAL A 47 -1.63 -2.00 26.77
C VAL A 47 -1.72 -1.84 25.26
N LYS A 48 -0.72 -1.17 24.69
CA LYS A 48 -0.52 -1.04 23.24
C LYS A 48 0.71 -1.88 22.86
N ALA A 49 0.60 -2.64 21.80
CA ALA A 49 1.72 -3.30 21.16
C ALA A 49 1.80 -2.77 19.71
N ASP A 50 2.89 -2.09 19.37
CA ASP A 50 3.14 -1.66 18.00
C ASP A 50 3.90 -2.75 17.25
N PHE A 51 3.51 -2.96 16.01
CA PHE A 51 4.21 -3.82 15.07
C PHE A 51 4.84 -2.95 13.99
N GLU A 52 6.12 -3.13 13.77
CA GLU A 52 6.81 -2.49 12.67
C GLU A 52 6.36 -3.09 11.33
N VAL A 53 6.37 -2.25 10.31
CA VAL A 53 5.99 -2.65 8.94
C VAL A 53 7.20 -2.94 8.06
N GLU A 54 8.40 -2.75 8.62
CA GLU A 54 9.70 -2.94 7.96
C GLU A 54 10.73 -3.49 8.95
N ALA A 55 11.77 -4.12 8.45
CA ALA A 55 12.90 -4.64 9.22
C ALA A 55 14.21 -4.39 8.48
N ASP A 56 15.34 -4.41 9.19
CA ASP A 56 16.65 -4.23 8.58
C ASP A 56 16.94 -5.36 7.57
N ARG A 57 17.50 -4.98 6.42
CA ARG A 57 17.90 -5.90 5.35
C ARG A 57 19.25 -6.53 5.66
N ASP A 58 19.31 -7.33 6.71
CA ASP A 58 20.46 -8.12 7.05
C ASP A 58 20.36 -9.56 6.52
N LYS A 59 21.44 -10.32 6.69
CA LYS A 59 21.47 -11.72 6.27
C LYS A 59 20.38 -12.55 6.97
N ALA A 60 20.13 -12.31 8.25
CA ALA A 60 19.14 -13.05 9.01
C ALA A 60 17.71 -12.80 8.48
N MET A 61 17.41 -11.56 8.10
CA MET A 61 16.11 -11.22 7.51
C MET A 61 15.94 -11.76 6.10
N ILE A 62 17.00 -11.74 5.29
CA ILE A 62 17.03 -12.38 3.97
C ILE A 62 16.74 -13.88 4.09
N ASP A 63 17.38 -14.57 5.03
CA ASP A 63 17.16 -15.99 5.28
C ASP A 63 15.71 -16.27 5.74
N LYS A 64 15.13 -15.40 6.57
CA LYS A 64 13.71 -15.47 6.97
C LYS A 64 12.76 -15.25 5.80
N TYR A 65 13.09 -14.34 4.88
CA TYR A 65 12.31 -14.14 3.66
C TYR A 65 12.31 -15.39 2.77
N ALA A 66 13.48 -15.99 2.57
CA ALA A 66 13.59 -17.24 1.82
C ALA A 66 12.80 -18.39 2.49
N ALA A 67 12.88 -18.49 3.81
CA ALA A 67 12.09 -19.46 4.57
C ALA A 67 10.58 -19.20 4.45
N PHE A 68 10.14 -17.95 4.51
CA PHE A 68 8.74 -17.57 4.31
C PHE A 68 8.25 -17.99 2.91
N ILE A 69 9.02 -17.70 1.86
CA ILE A 69 8.69 -18.10 0.48
C ILE A 69 8.53 -19.62 0.40
N LYS A 70 9.47 -20.38 0.96
CA LYS A 70 9.41 -21.84 0.99
C LYS A 70 8.14 -22.33 1.67
N VAL A 71 7.85 -21.86 2.88
CA VAL A 71 6.66 -22.25 3.64
C VAL A 71 5.38 -21.94 2.86
N ARG A 72 5.30 -20.77 2.23
CA ARG A 72 4.14 -20.43 1.39
C ARG A 72 3.97 -21.34 0.20
N CYS A 73 5.06 -21.72 -0.48
CA CYS A 73 5.00 -22.69 -1.57
C CYS A 73 4.45 -24.04 -1.10
N GLU A 74 4.89 -24.52 0.07
CA GLU A 74 4.45 -25.78 0.64
C GLU A 74 2.98 -25.74 1.11
N GLU A 75 2.56 -24.66 1.80
CA GLU A 75 1.19 -24.50 2.33
C GLU A 75 0.14 -24.33 1.23
N GLU A 76 0.47 -23.61 0.16
CA GLU A 76 -0.46 -23.26 -0.91
C GLU A 76 -0.29 -24.14 -2.17
N GLY A 77 0.65 -25.08 -2.16
CA GLY A 77 0.91 -25.97 -3.30
C GLY A 77 1.46 -25.24 -4.53
N LEU A 78 2.21 -24.14 -4.30
CA LEU A 78 2.86 -23.38 -5.38
C LEU A 78 4.15 -24.08 -5.81
N ARG A 79 4.62 -23.78 -7.04
CA ARG A 79 5.93 -24.22 -7.51
C ARG A 79 7.03 -23.59 -6.68
N HIS A 80 8.12 -24.31 -6.50
CA HIS A 80 9.29 -23.75 -5.83
C HIS A 80 9.97 -22.67 -6.69
N PHE A 81 10.56 -21.68 -6.00
CA PHE A 81 11.24 -20.56 -6.61
C PHE A 81 12.73 -20.84 -6.75
N GLU A 82 13.29 -20.60 -7.93
CA GLU A 82 14.73 -20.59 -8.13
C GLU A 82 15.38 -19.43 -7.35
N ARG A 83 16.67 -19.51 -7.12
CA ARG A 83 17.43 -18.53 -6.32
C ARG A 83 17.24 -17.09 -6.82
N GLU A 84 17.30 -16.90 -8.13
CA GLU A 84 17.15 -15.60 -8.78
C GLU A 84 15.73 -15.04 -8.62
N ALA A 85 14.73 -15.91 -8.68
CA ALA A 85 13.33 -15.54 -8.39
C ALA A 85 13.14 -15.10 -6.92
N VAL A 86 13.75 -15.83 -5.96
CA VAL A 86 13.74 -15.44 -4.55
C VAL A 86 14.43 -14.08 -4.37
N ALA A 87 15.56 -13.84 -5.02
CA ALA A 87 16.26 -12.55 -4.98
C ALA A 87 15.37 -11.41 -5.49
N LYS A 88 14.60 -11.62 -6.56
CA LYS A 88 13.64 -10.63 -7.08
C LYS A 88 12.50 -10.34 -6.09
N VAL A 89 12.00 -11.35 -5.40
CA VAL A 89 10.97 -11.14 -4.36
C VAL A 89 11.54 -10.33 -3.20
N ILE A 90 12.79 -10.57 -2.80
CA ILE A 90 13.46 -9.79 -1.76
C ILE A 90 13.69 -8.34 -2.24
N GLU A 91 14.09 -8.14 -3.49
CA GLU A 91 14.21 -6.80 -4.09
C GLU A 91 12.86 -6.05 -4.06
N TYR A 92 11.77 -6.74 -4.38
CA TYR A 92 10.43 -6.18 -4.26
C TYR A 92 10.10 -5.78 -2.81
N GLY A 93 10.50 -6.60 -1.82
CA GLY A 93 10.36 -6.28 -0.40
C GLY A 93 11.07 -4.99 0.01
N SER A 94 12.28 -4.72 -0.52
CA SER A 94 12.98 -3.45 -0.31
C SER A 94 12.31 -2.29 -1.04
N ARG A 95 11.84 -2.48 -2.27
CA ARG A 95 11.11 -1.42 -3.01
C ARG A 95 9.84 -0.96 -2.29
N MET A 96 9.18 -1.86 -1.56
CA MET A 96 7.99 -1.52 -0.78
C MET A 96 8.27 -0.59 0.41
N THR A 97 9.50 -0.51 0.88
CA THR A 97 9.93 0.38 1.98
C THR A 97 10.54 1.68 1.47
N GLU A 98 10.81 1.79 0.15
CA GLU A 98 11.54 2.90 -0.47
C GLU A 98 12.95 3.12 0.14
N ASP A 99 13.45 2.11 0.86
CA ASP A 99 14.75 2.09 1.52
C ASP A 99 15.49 0.80 1.14
N GLN A 100 16.70 0.94 0.59
CA GLN A 100 17.51 -0.19 0.15
C GLN A 100 18.05 -1.03 1.32
N ASP A 101 18.11 -0.47 2.52
CA ASP A 101 18.62 -1.10 3.73
C ASP A 101 17.50 -1.73 4.58
N LYS A 102 16.26 -1.66 4.10
CA LYS A 102 15.08 -2.21 4.75
C LYS A 102 14.36 -3.24 3.89
N LEU A 103 13.56 -4.08 4.55
CA LEU A 103 12.64 -5.04 3.96
C LEU A 103 11.26 -4.90 4.57
N SER A 104 10.24 -4.88 3.74
CA SER A 104 8.86 -4.85 4.20
C SER A 104 8.47 -6.14 4.90
N VAL A 105 7.80 -6.05 6.05
CA VAL A 105 7.19 -7.20 6.72
C VAL A 105 5.69 -7.33 6.42
N LYS A 106 5.20 -6.62 5.42
CA LYS A 106 3.82 -6.76 4.90
C LYS A 106 3.72 -8.01 4.02
N PHE A 107 3.88 -9.17 4.62
CA PHE A 107 3.99 -10.46 3.93
C PHE A 107 2.78 -10.83 3.07
N MET A 108 1.62 -10.26 3.31
CA MET A 108 0.45 -10.46 2.46
C MET A 108 0.72 -9.99 1.01
N TYR A 109 1.32 -8.82 0.83
CA TYR A 109 1.67 -8.32 -0.51
C TYR A 109 2.75 -9.14 -1.19
N VAL A 110 3.68 -9.70 -0.41
CA VAL A 110 4.70 -10.62 -0.91
C VAL A 110 4.03 -11.92 -1.37
N ALA A 111 3.15 -12.50 -0.57
CA ALA A 111 2.42 -13.72 -0.91
C ALA A 111 1.59 -13.57 -2.20
N ASP A 112 0.97 -12.40 -2.43
CA ASP A 112 0.25 -12.14 -3.66
C ASP A 112 1.16 -12.19 -4.91
N VAL A 113 2.38 -11.66 -4.79
CA VAL A 113 3.38 -11.76 -5.87
C VAL A 113 3.81 -13.20 -6.09
N LEU A 114 3.95 -14.01 -5.03
CA LEU A 114 4.30 -15.43 -5.18
C LEU A 114 3.22 -16.20 -5.96
N ARG A 115 1.95 -16.01 -5.62
CA ARG A 115 0.82 -16.63 -6.32
C ARG A 115 0.76 -16.24 -7.79
N GLU A 116 0.97 -14.95 -8.08
CA GLU A 116 0.94 -14.46 -9.44
C GLU A 116 2.14 -14.94 -10.25
N ALA A 117 3.33 -15.01 -9.66
CA ALA A 117 4.51 -15.54 -10.31
C ALA A 117 4.36 -17.06 -10.61
N ASP A 118 3.75 -17.81 -9.69
CA ASP A 118 3.40 -19.21 -9.91
C ASP A 118 2.42 -19.38 -11.08
N TYR A 119 1.40 -18.52 -11.17
CA TYR A 119 0.47 -18.51 -12.30
C TYR A 119 1.21 -18.34 -13.64
N TRP A 120 2.15 -17.40 -13.72
CA TRP A 120 2.92 -17.18 -14.93
C TRP A 120 3.86 -18.34 -15.25
N ALA A 121 4.49 -18.94 -14.24
CA ALA A 121 5.29 -20.16 -14.42
C ALA A 121 4.44 -21.31 -14.95
N GLY A 122 3.20 -21.46 -14.48
CA GLY A 122 2.25 -22.43 -15.00
C GLY A 122 1.86 -22.20 -16.45
N LYS A 123 1.69 -20.94 -16.87
CA LYS A 123 1.43 -20.56 -18.26
C LYS A 123 2.60 -20.92 -19.20
N ASP A 124 3.82 -20.82 -18.70
CA ASP A 124 5.02 -21.14 -19.45
C ASP A 124 5.41 -22.63 -19.33
N ASN A 125 4.58 -23.48 -18.68
CA ASN A 125 4.83 -24.88 -18.37
C ASN A 125 6.19 -25.10 -17.68
N SER A 126 6.62 -24.16 -16.86
CA SER A 126 7.86 -24.24 -16.10
C SER A 126 7.66 -25.07 -14.83
N GLU A 127 8.63 -25.92 -14.51
CA GLU A 127 8.63 -26.72 -13.27
C GLU A 127 8.89 -25.84 -12.03
N TYR A 128 9.67 -24.77 -12.20
CA TYR A 128 10.05 -23.83 -11.13
C TYR A 128 9.66 -22.41 -11.50
N VAL A 129 9.45 -21.57 -10.49
CA VAL A 129 9.28 -20.13 -10.69
C VAL A 129 10.65 -19.48 -10.86
N ARG A 130 10.85 -18.83 -12.00
CA ARG A 130 12.08 -18.13 -12.39
C ARG A 130 11.94 -16.63 -12.23
N GLU A 131 13.07 -15.91 -12.31
CA GLU A 131 13.14 -14.45 -12.23
C GLU A 131 12.15 -13.76 -13.18
N ASN A 132 12.07 -14.18 -14.44
CA ASN A 132 11.18 -13.60 -15.45
C ASN A 132 9.68 -13.71 -15.08
N HIS A 133 9.28 -14.76 -14.36
CA HIS A 133 7.90 -14.93 -13.91
C HIS A 133 7.55 -13.91 -12.79
N VAL A 134 8.50 -13.68 -11.86
CA VAL A 134 8.34 -12.66 -10.81
C VAL A 134 8.30 -11.26 -11.43
N GLU A 135 9.21 -10.95 -12.36
CA GLU A 135 9.19 -9.67 -13.07
C GLU A 135 7.90 -9.46 -13.85
N LYS A 136 7.38 -10.51 -14.48
CA LYS A 136 6.10 -10.44 -15.20
C LYS A 136 4.95 -10.18 -14.23
N ALA A 137 4.90 -10.89 -13.10
CA ALA A 137 3.90 -10.66 -12.06
C ALA A 137 3.91 -9.19 -11.56
N LEU A 138 5.09 -8.64 -11.30
CA LEU A 138 5.24 -7.24 -10.87
C LEU A 138 4.82 -6.25 -11.95
N ARG A 139 5.16 -6.47 -13.22
CA ARG A 139 4.72 -5.63 -14.35
C ARG A 139 3.20 -5.66 -14.53
N GLU A 140 2.60 -6.84 -14.48
CA GLU A 140 1.15 -6.98 -14.62
C GLU A 140 0.40 -6.34 -13.45
N LYS A 141 0.94 -6.42 -12.24
CA LYS A 141 0.41 -5.70 -11.08
C LYS A 141 0.40 -4.18 -11.31
N VAL A 142 1.49 -3.62 -11.81
CA VAL A 142 1.57 -2.19 -12.19
C VAL A 142 0.57 -1.88 -13.29
N TYR A 143 0.52 -2.68 -14.36
CA TYR A 143 -0.40 -2.48 -15.48
C TYR A 143 -1.87 -2.42 -15.04
N ARG A 144 -2.29 -3.32 -14.16
CA ARG A 144 -3.66 -3.32 -13.62
C ARG A 144 -3.99 -2.11 -12.76
N SER A 145 -2.97 -1.47 -12.18
CA SER A 145 -3.13 -0.32 -11.29
C SER A 145 -2.91 1.03 -11.99
N SER A 146 -2.32 1.04 -13.20
CA SER A 146 -1.86 2.26 -13.88
C SER A 146 -2.93 3.04 -14.64
N MET A 147 -4.19 2.58 -14.67
CA MET A 147 -5.25 3.20 -15.48
C MET A 147 -5.38 4.73 -15.25
N ILE A 148 -5.27 5.18 -14.01
CA ILE A 148 -5.39 6.62 -13.68
C ILE A 148 -4.17 7.39 -14.21
N GLU A 149 -2.97 6.83 -14.04
CA GLU A 149 -1.73 7.40 -14.59
C GLU A 149 -1.79 7.49 -16.10
N GLU A 150 -2.25 6.43 -16.79
CA GLU A 150 -2.37 6.40 -18.25
C GLU A 150 -3.35 7.46 -18.75
N LYS A 151 -4.49 7.66 -18.07
CA LYS A 151 -5.43 8.75 -18.40
C LYS A 151 -4.82 10.13 -18.22
N ILE A 152 -4.03 10.34 -17.18
CA ILE A 152 -3.34 11.60 -16.95
C ILE A 152 -2.30 11.84 -18.06
N ARG A 153 -1.54 10.82 -18.44
CA ARG A 153 -0.60 10.89 -19.57
C ARG A 153 -1.31 11.21 -20.88
N GLU A 154 -2.46 10.59 -21.13
CA GLU A 154 -3.30 10.89 -22.29
C GLU A 154 -3.74 12.36 -22.29
N TYR A 155 -4.19 12.90 -21.14
CA TYR A 155 -4.61 14.31 -21.05
C TYR A 155 -3.45 15.28 -21.26
N ILE A 156 -2.24 14.92 -20.81
CA ILE A 156 -1.03 15.71 -21.09
C ILE A 156 -0.72 15.65 -22.58
N GLY A 157 -0.74 14.46 -23.20
CA GLY A 157 -0.49 14.29 -24.62
C GLY A 157 -1.50 15.01 -25.53
N LYS A 158 -2.74 15.17 -25.04
CA LYS A 158 -3.81 15.93 -25.74
C LYS A 158 -3.82 17.42 -25.38
N ASN A 159 -2.84 17.91 -24.63
CA ASN A 159 -2.78 19.28 -24.12
C ASN A 159 -4.01 19.74 -23.30
N VAL A 160 -4.77 18.81 -22.74
CA VAL A 160 -5.83 19.12 -21.77
C VAL A 160 -5.21 19.53 -20.44
N ILE A 161 -4.16 18.82 -20.02
CA ILE A 161 -3.27 19.24 -18.94
C ILE A 161 -2.02 19.81 -19.60
N MET A 162 -1.88 21.13 -19.54
CA MET A 162 -0.76 21.83 -20.17
C MET A 162 0.50 21.68 -19.30
N ILE A 163 1.51 21.00 -19.82
CA ILE A 163 2.83 20.86 -19.21
C ILE A 163 3.87 21.17 -20.29
N ASP A 164 4.64 22.23 -20.07
CA ASP A 164 5.74 22.60 -20.96
C ASP A 164 7.03 21.98 -20.38
N VAL A 165 7.69 21.13 -21.16
CA VAL A 165 8.95 20.45 -20.73
C VAL A 165 10.19 21.17 -21.25
N GLU A 166 10.02 22.13 -22.17
CA GLU A 166 11.09 22.92 -22.78
C GLU A 166 10.79 24.42 -22.68
N GLY A 167 11.86 25.23 -22.78
CA GLY A 167 11.75 26.67 -22.72
C GLY A 167 11.72 27.27 -21.33
N ARG A 168 11.42 28.58 -21.26
CA ARG A 168 11.28 29.34 -20.01
C ARG A 168 10.11 30.29 -20.14
N ALA A 169 9.21 30.31 -19.17
CA ALA A 169 8.11 31.25 -19.10
C ALA A 169 8.10 31.94 -17.72
N ALA A 170 8.08 33.26 -17.67
CA ALA A 170 7.97 33.99 -16.41
C ALA A 170 6.62 33.70 -15.75
N GLY A 171 6.63 33.50 -14.46
CA GLY A 171 5.41 33.22 -13.71
C GLY A 171 4.85 31.80 -13.90
N GLN A 172 5.62 30.85 -14.46
CA GLN A 172 5.21 29.46 -14.62
C GLN A 172 6.27 28.50 -14.08
N VAL A 173 5.81 27.42 -13.43
CA VAL A 173 6.66 26.32 -12.97
C VAL A 173 5.86 25.02 -13.02
N ASN A 174 6.55 23.92 -13.35
CA ASN A 174 5.97 22.59 -13.22
C ASN A 174 6.20 22.08 -11.80
N GLY A 175 5.13 21.86 -11.07
CA GLY A 175 5.13 21.14 -9.81
C GLY A 175 4.95 19.64 -10.04
N LEU A 176 5.52 18.82 -9.17
CA LEU A 176 5.32 17.37 -9.19
C LEU A 176 4.65 16.96 -7.86
N ALA A 177 3.50 16.33 -7.97
CA ALA A 177 2.81 15.70 -6.83
C ALA A 177 2.89 14.18 -6.94
N VAL A 178 3.09 13.49 -5.83
CA VAL A 178 3.00 12.04 -5.76
C VAL A 178 1.58 11.67 -5.35
N LEU A 179 0.94 10.79 -6.10
CA LEU A 179 -0.37 10.22 -5.79
C LEU A 179 -0.19 8.78 -5.32
N ASP A 180 -0.68 8.47 -4.12
CA ASP A 180 -0.77 7.12 -3.59
C ASP A 180 -2.22 6.63 -3.70
N LEU A 181 -2.43 5.53 -4.40
CA LEU A 181 -3.72 4.88 -4.61
C LEU A 181 -3.87 3.59 -3.79
N GLY A 182 -3.14 3.47 -2.69
CA GLY A 182 -3.24 2.31 -1.81
C GLY A 182 -2.51 1.07 -2.33
N GLY A 183 -1.25 1.24 -2.72
CA GLY A 183 -0.37 0.16 -3.21
C GLY A 183 0.17 0.39 -4.61
N TYR A 184 -0.20 1.51 -5.23
CA TYR A 184 0.39 2.01 -6.46
C TYR A 184 0.60 3.52 -6.36
N MET A 185 1.85 3.95 -6.47
CA MET A 185 2.23 5.36 -6.42
C MET A 185 2.78 5.82 -7.75
N PHE A 186 2.46 7.04 -8.16
CA PHE A 186 3.02 7.65 -9.36
C PHE A 186 3.10 9.17 -9.24
N GLY A 187 4.01 9.77 -10.03
CA GLY A 187 4.18 11.20 -10.09
C GLY A 187 3.18 11.87 -11.06
N LYS A 188 2.44 12.86 -10.56
CA LYS A 188 1.56 13.70 -11.40
C LYS A 188 2.17 15.08 -11.57
N PRO A 189 2.60 15.47 -12.79
CA PRO A 189 3.01 16.84 -13.05
C PRO A 189 1.79 17.76 -13.09
N SER A 190 1.99 19.00 -12.66
CA SER A 190 0.96 20.06 -12.69
C SER A 190 1.63 21.38 -12.97
N ARG A 191 1.09 22.18 -13.89
CA ARG A 191 1.57 23.53 -14.14
C ARG A 191 1.01 24.48 -13.08
N ILE A 192 1.88 25.22 -12.43
CA ILE A 192 1.56 26.29 -11.50
C ILE A 192 1.83 27.59 -12.23
N THR A 193 0.80 28.44 -12.37
CA THR A 193 0.91 29.74 -13.01
C THR A 193 0.62 30.82 -11.99
N VAL A 194 1.51 31.81 -11.93
CA VAL A 194 1.37 33.00 -11.08
C VAL A 194 1.26 34.22 -11.96
N THR A 195 0.19 34.99 -11.80
CA THR A 195 0.00 36.28 -12.47
C THR A 195 -0.04 37.37 -11.40
N THR A 196 0.61 38.49 -11.71
CA THR A 196 0.57 39.67 -10.84
C THR A 196 -0.28 40.77 -11.53
N TYR A 197 -1.05 41.45 -10.73
CA TYR A 197 -1.82 42.62 -11.20
C TYR A 197 -1.66 43.78 -10.22
N MET A 198 -1.72 45.01 -10.75
CA MET A 198 -1.76 46.21 -9.91
C MET A 198 -3.18 46.37 -9.36
N GLY A 199 -3.33 46.28 -8.05
CA GLY A 199 -4.58 46.50 -7.33
C GLY A 199 -4.37 47.51 -6.21
N LYS A 200 -5.39 48.24 -5.82
CA LYS A 200 -5.41 48.95 -4.54
C LYS A 200 -5.46 47.87 -3.44
N SER A 201 -4.59 47.96 -2.44
CA SER A 201 -4.41 47.07 -1.31
C SER A 201 -5.68 46.33 -0.91
N GLY A 202 -5.62 45.00 -0.88
CA GLY A 202 -6.58 44.18 -0.15
C GLY A 202 -6.16 44.04 1.30
#